data_859eeae1b27df75645cd736792be18a8
#
_entry.id   859eeae1b27df75645cd736792be18a8
#
_cell.length_a   1.000
_cell.length_b   1.000
_cell.length_c   1.000
_cell.angle_alpha   90.00
_cell.angle_beta   90.00
_cell.angle_gamma   90.00
#
_symmetry.space_group_name_H-M   'P 1'
#
loop_
_entity.id
_entity.type
_entity.pdbx_description
1 polymer ?
#
loop_
_entity_poly.entity_id
_entity_poly.type
_entity_poly.pdbx_seq_one_letter_code
_entity_poly.pdbx_strand_id
1 'polypeptide(L)'
;MSTELSLVATWAPIVISVVSLILTGFFYIRSYRLDKSDKEQNAELRQIQKQLSELQLQKAQEDAAAKTSSKVEACHVLVGLKKHHIRIANVGGTVVTDVTTTCDDGPYVYMQDKEPFERLEPGKSFDQTVVFAAGSPSKFKITTHWHDANGNEHSLDNIITW
;
A
#
# COMPACT_ATOMS: atom_id res chain seq x y z
N MET A 1 56.03 63.13 23.13
CA MET A 1 55.76 61.72 22.87
C MET A 1 54.99 60.98 23.98
N SER A 2 54.76 61.52 25.12
CA SER A 2 54.03 60.83 26.24
C SER A 2 52.54 61.06 26.31
N THR A 3 51.96 62.02 25.63
CA THR A 3 50.53 62.35 25.63
C THR A 3 49.71 61.49 24.64
N GLU A 4 50.30 61.07 23.55
CA GLU A 4 49.64 60.20 22.53
C GLU A 4 49.44 58.75 23.05
N LEU A 5 50.43 58.21 23.80
CA LEU A 5 50.39 56.89 24.39
C LEU A 5 49.31 56.81 25.49
N SER A 6 49.04 57.85 26.21
CA SER A 6 48.07 57.91 27.30
C SER A 6 46.60 57.93 26.74
N LEU A 7 46.41 58.57 25.61
CA LEU A 7 45.12 58.62 24.92
C LEU A 7 44.76 57.26 24.36
N VAL A 8 45.70 56.54 23.69
CA VAL A 8 45.45 55.20 23.17
C VAL A 8 45.13 54.18 24.27
N ALA A 9 45.86 54.28 25.40
CA ALA A 9 45.63 53.37 26.52
C ALA A 9 44.25 53.55 27.17
N THR A 10 43.66 54.75 27.10
CA THR A 10 42.35 55.03 27.68
C THR A 10 41.19 54.61 26.76
N TRP A 11 41.38 54.75 25.44
CA TRP A 11 40.30 54.46 24.48
C TRP A 11 40.27 52.98 23.99
N ALA A 12 41.39 52.29 24.03
CA ALA A 12 41.50 50.89 23.59
C ALA A 12 40.50 49.95 24.32
N PRO A 13 40.36 49.99 25.65
CA PRO A 13 39.42 49.12 26.34
C PRO A 13 37.97 49.46 26.04
N ILE A 14 37.67 50.71 25.78
CA ILE A 14 36.28 51.14 25.40
C ILE A 14 35.91 50.58 24.02
N VAL A 15 36.83 50.70 23.05
CA VAL A 15 36.60 50.18 21.70
C VAL A 15 36.42 48.66 21.70
N ILE A 16 37.29 47.96 22.45
CA ILE A 16 37.18 46.49 22.59
C ILE A 16 35.85 46.10 23.22
N SER A 17 35.41 46.82 24.25
CA SER A 17 34.12 46.57 24.91
C SER A 17 32.95 46.75 23.98
N VAL A 18 32.90 47.80 23.16
CA VAL A 18 31.84 48.07 22.18
C VAL A 18 31.81 47.01 21.08
N VAL A 19 32.99 46.62 20.57
CA VAL A 19 33.08 45.56 19.54
C VAL A 19 32.61 44.22 20.11
N SER A 20 32.98 43.88 21.34
CA SER A 20 32.53 42.65 22.01
C SER A 20 31.01 42.61 22.19
N LEU A 21 30.40 43.75 22.51
CA LEU A 21 28.96 43.89 22.70
C LEU A 21 28.20 43.69 21.37
N ILE A 22 28.72 44.25 20.28
CA ILE A 22 28.19 44.09 18.94
C ILE A 22 28.28 42.64 18.49
N LEU A 23 29.42 42.00 18.68
CA LEU A 23 29.64 40.58 18.32
C LEU A 23 28.69 39.67 19.13
N THR A 24 28.58 39.90 20.42
CA THR A 24 27.64 39.12 21.27
C THR A 24 26.22 39.26 20.82
N GLY A 25 25.77 40.48 20.50
CA GLY A 25 24.43 40.72 19.95
C GLY A 25 24.18 40.01 18.62
N PHE A 26 25.17 40.06 17.73
CA PHE A 26 25.08 39.36 16.43
C PHE A 26 24.99 37.84 16.60
N PHE A 27 25.82 37.24 17.45
CA PHE A 27 25.75 35.79 17.74
C PHE A 27 24.44 35.40 18.40
N TYR A 28 23.88 36.22 19.29
CA TYR A 28 22.63 35.96 19.92
C TYR A 28 21.45 35.94 18.90
N ILE A 29 21.40 36.93 18.00
CA ILE A 29 20.36 36.98 16.94
C ILE A 29 20.50 35.79 15.98
N ARG A 30 21.74 35.43 15.62
CA ARG A 30 22.00 34.29 14.74
C ARG A 30 21.59 32.97 15.40
N SER A 31 21.94 32.75 16.65
CA SER A 31 21.54 31.57 17.42
C SER A 31 20.03 31.45 17.56
N TYR A 32 19.35 32.55 17.83
CA TYR A 32 17.87 32.57 17.94
C TYR A 32 17.17 32.19 16.63
N ARG A 33 17.70 32.64 15.48
CA ARG A 33 17.15 32.27 14.17
C ARG A 33 17.36 30.80 13.84
N LEU A 34 18.51 30.24 14.17
CA LEU A 34 18.80 28.81 13.97
C LEU A 34 17.89 27.94 14.85
N ASP A 35 17.73 28.28 16.11
CA ASP A 35 16.89 27.55 17.05
C ASP A 35 15.40 27.52 16.64
N LYS A 36 14.93 28.59 16.00
CA LYS A 36 13.57 28.64 15.45
C LYS A 36 13.40 27.72 14.23
N SER A 37 14.36 27.73 13.30
CA SER A 37 14.35 26.87 12.13
C SER A 37 14.41 25.39 12.50
N ASP A 38 15.25 25.04 13.48
CA ASP A 38 15.37 23.65 13.97
C ASP A 38 14.10 23.17 14.66
N LYS A 39 13.39 24.04 15.36
CA LYS A 39 12.08 23.71 15.97
C LYS A 39 11.01 23.45 14.93
N GLU A 40 10.95 24.25 13.87
CA GLU A 40 10.02 24.07 12.75
C GLU A 40 10.29 22.74 12.01
N GLN A 41 11.54 22.48 11.66
CA GLN A 41 11.93 21.21 11.02
C GLN A 41 11.64 19.99 11.89
N ASN A 42 11.93 20.08 13.20
CA ASN A 42 11.63 19.00 14.13
C ASN A 42 10.14 18.76 14.30
N ALA A 43 9.29 19.80 14.21
CA ALA A 43 7.84 19.66 14.24
C ALA A 43 7.33 18.96 12.97
N GLU A 44 7.83 19.32 11.80
CA GLU A 44 7.50 18.67 10.53
C GLU A 44 7.92 17.19 10.53
N LEU A 45 9.14 16.90 10.98
CA LEU A 45 9.63 15.52 11.08
C LEU A 45 8.75 14.65 11.99
N ARG A 46 8.34 15.19 13.14
CA ARG A 46 7.40 14.50 14.06
C ARG A 46 6.05 14.25 13.40
N GLN A 47 5.56 15.20 12.62
CA GLN A 47 4.30 15.07 11.92
C GLN A 47 4.37 13.98 10.83
N ILE A 48 5.45 13.96 10.04
CA ILE A 48 5.72 12.93 9.04
C ILE A 48 5.86 11.56 9.69
N GLN A 49 6.60 11.45 10.80
CA GLN A 49 6.74 10.19 11.53
C GLN A 49 5.40 9.67 12.05
N LYS A 50 4.54 10.57 12.54
CA LYS A 50 3.20 10.20 13.00
C LYS A 50 2.34 9.67 11.85
N GLN A 51 2.31 10.36 10.72
CA GLN A 51 1.59 9.91 9.52
C GLN A 51 2.11 8.55 9.01
N LEU A 52 3.43 8.37 9.00
CA LEU A 52 4.04 7.10 8.60
C LEU A 52 3.62 5.95 9.52
N SER A 53 3.61 6.17 10.83
CA SER A 53 3.20 5.15 11.80
C SER A 53 1.71 4.82 11.69
N GLU A 54 0.86 5.80 11.43
CA GLU A 54 -0.58 5.60 11.19
C GLU A 54 -0.82 4.77 9.93
N LEU A 55 -0.13 5.10 8.82
CA LEU A 55 -0.20 4.32 7.57
C LEU A 55 0.31 2.89 7.74
N GLN A 56 1.38 2.69 8.49
CA GLN A 56 1.88 1.35 8.79
C GLN A 56 0.90 0.53 9.62
N LEU A 57 0.25 1.15 10.60
CA LEU A 57 -0.78 0.50 11.42
C LEU A 57 -1.98 0.12 10.56
N GLN A 58 -2.46 1.03 9.72
CA GLN A 58 -3.57 0.77 8.80
C GLN A 58 -3.24 -0.39 7.86
N LYS A 59 -2.07 -0.37 7.25
CA LYS A 59 -1.63 -1.45 6.36
C LYS A 59 -1.53 -2.79 7.10
N ALA A 60 -1.01 -2.80 8.32
CA ALA A 60 -0.95 -4.01 9.13
C ALA A 60 -2.35 -4.56 9.48
N GLN A 61 -3.32 -3.69 9.72
CA GLN A 61 -4.72 -4.08 9.94
C GLN A 61 -5.37 -4.64 8.67
N GLU A 62 -5.15 -4.00 7.52
CA GLU A 62 -5.63 -4.48 6.22
C GLU A 62 -5.03 -5.86 5.87
N ASP A 63 -3.72 -6.03 6.06
CA ASP A 63 -3.03 -7.31 5.83
C ASP A 63 -3.53 -8.41 6.80
N ALA A 64 -3.83 -8.06 8.05
CA ALA A 64 -4.40 -9.00 9.01
C ALA A 64 -5.84 -9.40 8.63
N ALA A 65 -6.66 -8.45 8.21
CA ALA A 65 -8.01 -8.72 7.72
C ALA A 65 -8.00 -9.57 6.44
N ALA A 66 -7.09 -9.29 5.51
CA ALA A 66 -6.92 -10.10 4.30
C ALA A 66 -6.53 -11.56 4.60
N LYS A 67 -5.68 -11.78 5.60
CA LYS A 67 -5.28 -13.14 6.03
C LYS A 67 -6.40 -13.96 6.66
N THR A 68 -7.43 -13.31 7.18
CA THR A 68 -8.59 -13.99 7.80
C THR A 68 -9.79 -14.07 6.86
N SER A 69 -9.76 -13.37 5.73
CA SER A 69 -10.85 -13.41 4.76
C SER A 69 -10.80 -14.63 3.88
N SER A 70 -11.96 -15.16 3.52
CA SER A 70 -12.13 -16.12 2.43
C SER A 70 -12.54 -15.36 1.17
N LYS A 71 -11.83 -15.56 0.06
CA LYS A 71 -12.17 -14.92 -1.21
C LYS A 71 -11.72 -15.76 -2.39
N VAL A 72 -12.66 -16.08 -3.28
CA VAL A 72 -12.38 -16.81 -4.51
C VAL A 72 -12.71 -15.93 -5.70
N GLU A 73 -11.75 -15.78 -6.61
CA GLU A 73 -11.93 -15.00 -7.82
C GLU A 73 -11.78 -15.86 -9.07
N ALA A 74 -12.54 -15.53 -10.11
CA ALA A 74 -12.40 -16.11 -11.42
C ALA A 74 -11.82 -15.08 -12.39
N CYS A 75 -10.87 -15.51 -13.24
CA CYS A 75 -10.31 -14.66 -14.29
C CYS A 75 -10.03 -15.49 -15.55
N HIS A 76 -10.06 -14.83 -16.71
CA HIS A 76 -9.67 -15.44 -17.97
C HIS A 76 -8.16 -15.50 -18.10
N VAL A 77 -7.65 -16.64 -18.52
CA VAL A 77 -6.22 -16.87 -18.80
C VAL A 77 -6.03 -17.58 -20.12
N LEU A 78 -5.00 -17.19 -20.85
CA LEU A 78 -4.55 -17.87 -22.06
C LEU A 78 -3.39 -18.80 -21.71
N VAL A 79 -3.53 -20.08 -22.01
CA VAL A 79 -2.51 -21.08 -21.78
C VAL A 79 -1.99 -21.61 -23.12
N GLY A 80 -0.72 -21.43 -23.39
CA GLY A 80 -0.09 -21.84 -24.64
C GLY A 80 -0.65 -21.13 -25.88
N LEU A 81 -0.70 -21.83 -27.02
CA LEU A 81 -1.17 -21.29 -28.27
C LEU A 81 -2.71 -21.39 -28.35
N LYS A 82 -3.42 -20.36 -27.90
CA LYS A 82 -4.87 -20.15 -28.06
C LYS A 82 -5.79 -21.08 -27.24
N LYS A 83 -5.34 -21.65 -26.12
CA LYS A 83 -6.24 -22.35 -25.20
C LYS A 83 -6.76 -21.38 -24.16
N HIS A 84 -8.06 -21.15 -24.17
CA HIS A 84 -8.74 -20.28 -23.20
C HIS A 84 -9.12 -21.10 -21.97
N HIS A 85 -8.83 -20.57 -20.79
CA HIS A 85 -9.21 -21.16 -19.52
C HIS A 85 -9.79 -20.08 -18.61
N ILE A 86 -10.70 -20.49 -17.75
CA ILE A 86 -11.10 -19.69 -16.59
C ILE A 86 -10.32 -20.23 -15.40
N ARG A 87 -9.50 -19.39 -14.82
CA ARG A 87 -8.76 -19.68 -13.59
C ARG A 87 -9.58 -19.25 -12.40
N ILE A 88 -9.86 -20.20 -11.52
CA ILE A 88 -10.49 -20.01 -10.23
C ILE A 88 -9.40 -20.05 -9.17
N ALA A 89 -9.22 -18.95 -8.44
CA ALA A 89 -8.12 -18.77 -7.49
C ALA A 89 -8.63 -18.35 -6.11
N ASN A 90 -8.12 -18.99 -5.08
CA ASN A 90 -8.31 -18.51 -3.71
C ASN A 90 -7.30 -17.38 -3.45
N VAL A 91 -7.80 -16.15 -3.48
CA VAL A 91 -7.04 -14.93 -3.19
C VAL A 91 -7.19 -14.49 -1.73
N GLY A 92 -8.00 -15.20 -0.96
CA GLY A 92 -8.13 -15.01 0.49
C GLY A 92 -6.99 -15.64 1.27
N GLY A 93 -7.00 -15.42 2.57
CA GLY A 93 -6.01 -15.96 3.50
C GLY A 93 -6.40 -17.27 4.18
N THR A 94 -7.61 -17.76 3.97
CA THR A 94 -8.13 -18.99 4.57
C THR A 94 -8.43 -20.05 3.51
N VAL A 95 -8.44 -21.31 3.92
CA VAL A 95 -8.86 -22.43 3.09
C VAL A 95 -10.35 -22.29 2.77
N VAL A 96 -10.72 -22.61 1.54
CA VAL A 96 -12.12 -22.68 1.10
C VAL A 96 -12.43 -24.08 0.59
N THR A 97 -13.69 -24.49 0.67
CA THR A 97 -14.15 -25.82 0.27
C THR A 97 -15.35 -25.71 -0.67
N ASP A 98 -15.65 -26.80 -1.37
CA ASP A 98 -16.80 -26.97 -2.24
C ASP A 98 -16.95 -25.82 -3.27
N VAL A 99 -15.82 -25.46 -3.88
CA VAL A 99 -15.81 -24.34 -4.85
C VAL A 99 -16.53 -24.76 -6.13
N THR A 100 -17.56 -24.00 -6.48
CA THR A 100 -18.33 -24.18 -7.70
C THR A 100 -18.48 -22.86 -8.46
N THR A 101 -18.77 -22.93 -9.73
CA THR A 101 -19.01 -21.74 -10.56
C THR A 101 -20.31 -21.85 -11.32
N THR A 102 -20.97 -20.71 -11.52
CA THR A 102 -22.10 -20.58 -12.43
C THR A 102 -21.81 -19.50 -13.46
N CYS A 103 -22.21 -19.72 -14.69
CA CYS A 103 -22.00 -18.80 -15.79
C CYS A 103 -23.29 -18.64 -16.56
N ASP A 104 -23.85 -17.43 -16.55
CA ASP A 104 -25.01 -17.05 -17.34
C ASP A 104 -24.54 -16.35 -18.61
N ASP A 105 -25.06 -16.72 -19.76
CA ASP A 105 -24.77 -16.12 -21.09
C ASP A 105 -23.25 -16.01 -21.40
N GLY A 106 -22.51 -17.08 -21.12
CA GLY A 106 -21.04 -17.13 -21.20
C GLY A 106 -20.48 -17.69 -22.52
N PRO A 107 -19.37 -18.42 -22.43
CA PRO A 107 -18.71 -19.06 -23.57
C PRO A 107 -19.57 -20.15 -24.18
N TYR A 108 -19.28 -20.52 -25.45
CA TYR A 108 -20.00 -21.58 -26.14
C TYR A 108 -19.90 -22.92 -25.40
N VAL A 109 -18.75 -23.24 -24.84
CA VAL A 109 -18.56 -24.40 -23.97
C VAL A 109 -17.78 -23.95 -22.72
N TYR A 110 -18.33 -24.31 -21.56
CA TYR A 110 -17.67 -24.17 -20.26
C TYR A 110 -17.61 -25.52 -19.57
N MET A 111 -16.40 -26.10 -19.49
CA MET A 111 -16.20 -27.43 -18.93
C MET A 111 -15.90 -27.31 -17.43
N GLN A 112 -16.86 -27.77 -16.62
CA GLN A 112 -16.80 -27.74 -15.13
C GLN A 112 -16.46 -29.13 -14.55
N ASP A 113 -15.57 -29.86 -15.22
CA ASP A 113 -15.17 -31.24 -14.89
C ASP A 113 -14.44 -31.38 -13.55
N LYS A 114 -14.01 -30.27 -12.98
CA LYS A 114 -13.30 -30.23 -11.69
C LYS A 114 -14.16 -29.74 -10.52
N GLU A 115 -15.44 -29.50 -10.77
CA GLU A 115 -16.37 -29.00 -9.73
C GLU A 115 -17.29 -30.12 -9.19
N PRO A 116 -17.66 -30.05 -7.89
CA PRO A 116 -17.16 -29.12 -6.89
C PRO A 116 -15.69 -29.37 -6.55
N PHE A 117 -14.88 -28.31 -6.48
CA PHE A 117 -13.49 -28.43 -6.05
C PHE A 117 -13.43 -28.54 -4.52
N GLU A 118 -13.12 -29.72 -4.01
CA GLU A 118 -13.30 -30.08 -2.60
C GLU A 118 -12.57 -29.16 -1.62
N ARG A 119 -11.35 -28.74 -1.98
CA ARG A 119 -10.51 -27.93 -1.08
C ARG A 119 -9.50 -27.08 -1.85
N LEU A 120 -9.55 -25.78 -1.66
CA LEU A 120 -8.64 -24.82 -2.30
C LEU A 120 -7.89 -24.00 -1.26
N GLU A 121 -6.60 -24.27 -1.13
CA GLU A 121 -5.70 -23.58 -0.20
C GLU A 121 -5.46 -22.12 -0.62
N PRO A 122 -5.11 -21.22 0.33
CA PRO A 122 -4.72 -19.84 0.02
C PRO A 122 -3.64 -19.75 -1.05
N GLY A 123 -3.85 -18.89 -2.04
CA GLY A 123 -2.92 -18.68 -3.16
C GLY A 123 -2.88 -19.81 -4.18
N LYS A 124 -3.71 -20.86 -4.06
CA LYS A 124 -3.84 -21.91 -5.06
C LYS A 124 -4.98 -21.61 -6.02
N SER A 125 -4.91 -22.25 -7.20
CA SER A 125 -5.91 -22.10 -8.23
C SER A 125 -6.07 -23.38 -9.03
N PHE A 126 -7.21 -23.51 -9.69
CA PHE A 126 -7.44 -24.53 -10.73
C PHE A 126 -7.99 -23.85 -11.99
N ASP A 127 -7.74 -24.48 -13.14
CA ASP A 127 -8.15 -23.95 -14.43
C ASP A 127 -9.25 -24.85 -15.02
N GLN A 128 -10.29 -24.22 -15.55
CA GLN A 128 -11.36 -24.87 -16.32
C GLN A 128 -11.27 -24.46 -17.77
N THR A 129 -11.52 -25.40 -18.67
CA THR A 129 -11.42 -25.16 -20.11
C THR A 129 -12.68 -24.46 -20.62
N VAL A 130 -12.48 -23.42 -21.43
CA VAL A 130 -13.55 -22.72 -22.11
C VAL A 130 -13.30 -22.67 -23.62
N VAL A 131 -14.38 -22.68 -24.38
CA VAL A 131 -14.33 -22.53 -25.84
C VAL A 131 -15.25 -21.36 -26.20
N PHE A 132 -14.68 -20.37 -26.88
CA PHE A 132 -15.40 -19.27 -27.47
C PHE A 132 -15.66 -19.54 -28.96
N ALA A 133 -16.83 -19.22 -29.43
CA ALA A 133 -17.22 -19.34 -30.83
C ALA A 133 -17.63 -17.99 -31.40
N ALA A 134 -17.79 -17.92 -32.70
CA ALA A 134 -18.39 -16.75 -33.34
C ALA A 134 -19.80 -16.53 -32.75
N GLY A 135 -19.99 -15.37 -32.10
CA GLY A 135 -21.24 -15.05 -31.38
C GLY A 135 -21.16 -15.18 -29.86
N SER A 136 -20.08 -15.74 -29.30
CA SER A 136 -19.86 -15.64 -27.85
C SER A 136 -19.72 -14.18 -27.44
N PRO A 137 -20.34 -13.77 -26.29
CA PRO A 137 -20.20 -12.41 -25.80
C PRO A 137 -18.75 -12.14 -25.41
N SER A 138 -18.23 -10.96 -25.77
CA SER A 138 -16.87 -10.55 -25.39
C SER A 138 -16.72 -10.28 -23.89
N LYS A 139 -17.83 -10.19 -23.18
CA LYS A 139 -17.90 -9.92 -21.74
C LYS A 139 -19.05 -10.70 -21.14
N PHE A 140 -18.80 -11.45 -20.09
CA PHE A 140 -19.82 -12.25 -19.40
C PHE A 140 -19.51 -12.32 -17.90
N LYS A 141 -20.48 -12.78 -17.12
CA LYS A 141 -20.39 -12.89 -15.68
C LYS A 141 -20.18 -14.36 -15.27
N ILE A 142 -19.24 -14.58 -14.38
CA ILE A 142 -19.09 -15.84 -13.65
C ILE A 142 -19.30 -15.55 -12.16
N THR A 143 -20.20 -16.29 -11.54
CA THR A 143 -20.38 -16.29 -10.09
C THR A 143 -19.67 -17.50 -9.52
N THR A 144 -18.71 -17.26 -8.61
CA THR A 144 -18.06 -18.31 -7.84
C THR A 144 -18.74 -18.47 -6.50
N HIS A 145 -18.97 -19.72 -6.08
CA HIS A 145 -19.57 -20.09 -4.79
C HIS A 145 -18.57 -20.94 -4.01
N TRP A 146 -18.49 -20.77 -2.70
CA TRP A 146 -17.60 -21.56 -1.84
C TRP A 146 -18.07 -21.53 -0.38
N HIS A 147 -17.56 -22.47 0.41
CA HIS A 147 -17.70 -22.44 1.85
C HIS A 147 -16.37 -21.98 2.50
N ASP A 148 -16.46 -21.15 3.52
CA ASP A 148 -15.31 -20.75 4.31
C ASP A 148 -14.93 -21.85 5.33
N ALA A 149 -13.84 -21.62 6.10
CA ALA A 149 -13.40 -22.57 7.13
C ALA A 149 -14.43 -22.83 8.26
N ASN A 150 -15.44 -21.98 8.39
CA ASN A 150 -16.52 -22.11 9.36
C ASN A 150 -17.76 -22.80 8.76
N GLY A 151 -17.74 -23.12 7.47
CA GLY A 151 -18.86 -23.70 6.73
C GLY A 151 -19.92 -22.69 6.27
N ASN A 152 -19.63 -21.38 6.32
CA ASN A 152 -20.53 -20.39 5.78
C ASN A 152 -20.38 -20.32 4.25
N GLU A 153 -21.52 -20.25 3.57
CA GLU A 153 -21.56 -20.09 2.11
C GLU A 153 -21.29 -18.63 1.71
N HIS A 154 -20.44 -18.48 0.71
CA HIS A 154 -20.08 -17.20 0.11
C HIS A 154 -20.21 -17.26 -1.41
N SER A 155 -20.42 -16.10 -2.04
CA SER A 155 -20.39 -15.98 -3.49
C SER A 155 -19.76 -14.67 -3.93
N LEU A 156 -19.17 -14.66 -5.14
CA LEU A 156 -18.59 -13.48 -5.76
C LEU A 156 -18.83 -13.49 -7.26
N ASP A 157 -19.35 -12.37 -7.77
CA ASP A 157 -19.52 -12.13 -9.19
C ASP A 157 -18.23 -11.56 -9.81
N ASN A 158 -17.72 -12.23 -10.83
CA ASN A 158 -16.56 -11.79 -11.59
C ASN A 158 -16.98 -11.49 -13.04
N ILE A 159 -16.60 -10.33 -13.54
CA ILE A 159 -16.80 -9.97 -14.93
C ILE A 159 -15.58 -10.41 -15.73
N ILE A 160 -15.79 -11.31 -16.66
CA ILE A 160 -14.76 -11.88 -17.52
C ILE A 160 -14.79 -11.16 -18.86
N THR A 161 -13.60 -10.81 -19.38
CA THR A 161 -13.40 -10.27 -20.73
C THR A 161 -12.36 -11.13 -21.44
N TRP A 162 -12.58 -11.49 -22.71
CA TRP A 162 -11.70 -12.35 -23.50
C TRP A 162 -11.40 -11.76 -24.87
#